data_537f5d8e2162acb30b90acefd3b9c61b
#
_entry.id   537f5d8e2162acb30b90acefd3b9c61b
#
_cell.length_a   1.000
_cell.length_b   1.000
_cell.length_c   1.000
_cell.angle_alpha   90.00
_cell.angle_beta   90.00
_cell.angle_gamma   90.00
#
_symmetry.space_group_name_H-M   'P 1'
#
loop_
_entity.id
_entity.type
_entity.pdbx_description
1 polymer ?
#
loop_
_entity_poly.entity_id
_entity_poly.type
_entity_poly.pdbx_seq_one_letter_code
_entity_poly.pdbx_strand_id
1 'polypeptide(L)'
;MKTRIISLLLLLSLCSSGRSQPYQPTAENLQSRQEFRDSKFGIFLHWGLYCMLATGEWTMTNNNLNYKEYAKLAGGFYPSRFNAAKWVAAIKASGAKYICFTSRHHEGFSMFHTRYSDYNIVDATPFRRDVLKELADECHKQGIRLHLYYSHIDWYREDAPQGRTGRGTGRPDPSGDWNSYYAFMNNQLTELLTGYGKIGAIWFDGWWDQDRNPGFDWQLPGQYALIHRLQPACLIGNN
;
A
#
# COMPACT_ATOMS: atom_id res chain seq x y z
N MET A 1 8.86 60.54 -47.12
CA MET A 1 8.58 60.08 -45.76
C MET A 1 7.83 58.77 -45.87
N LYS A 2 8.50 57.59 -45.50
CA LYS A 2 7.86 56.28 -45.54
C LYS A 2 7.63 55.87 -44.09
N THR A 3 6.35 55.84 -43.69
CA THR A 3 5.90 55.43 -42.36
C THR A 3 5.91 53.92 -42.28
N ARG A 4 6.76 53.34 -41.41
CA ARG A 4 6.77 51.88 -41.11
C ARG A 4 5.77 51.63 -39.96
N ILE A 5 4.73 50.84 -40.27
CA ILE A 5 3.82 50.30 -39.27
C ILE A 5 4.45 49.05 -38.70
N ILE A 6 4.77 49.07 -37.39
CA ILE A 6 5.25 47.92 -36.64
C ILE A 6 4.02 47.22 -36.05
N SER A 7 3.66 46.08 -36.61
CA SER A 7 2.61 45.20 -36.04
C SER A 7 3.17 44.45 -34.87
N LEU A 8 2.69 44.77 -33.66
CA LEU A 8 2.99 44.06 -32.41
C LEU A 8 2.08 42.85 -32.30
N LEU A 9 2.58 41.66 -32.59
CA LEU A 9 1.87 40.41 -32.33
C LEU A 9 1.96 40.10 -30.82
N LEU A 10 0.84 40.29 -30.10
CA LEU A 10 0.67 39.80 -28.73
C LEU A 10 0.44 38.28 -28.78
N LEU A 11 1.46 37.50 -28.38
CA LEU A 11 1.32 36.09 -28.05
C LEU A 11 0.62 35.99 -26.68
N LEU A 12 -0.67 35.74 -26.68
CA LEU A 12 -1.43 35.31 -25.50
C LEU A 12 -1.04 33.86 -25.22
N SER A 13 -0.13 33.67 -24.25
CA SER A 13 0.17 32.38 -23.66
C SER A 13 -1.03 31.96 -22.81
N LEU A 14 -1.89 31.11 -23.36
CA LEU A 14 -2.94 30.43 -22.61
C LEU A 14 -2.27 29.44 -21.63
N CYS A 15 -2.02 29.88 -20.41
CA CYS A 15 -1.79 28.99 -19.29
C CYS A 15 -3.11 28.24 -19.02
N SER A 16 -3.32 27.12 -19.70
CA SER A 16 -4.32 26.15 -19.29
C SER A 16 -3.89 25.60 -17.93
N SER A 17 -4.46 26.14 -16.85
CA SER A 17 -4.46 25.48 -15.56
C SER A 17 -5.11 24.11 -15.76
N GLY A 18 -4.26 23.08 -15.87
CA GLY A 18 -4.70 21.70 -16.04
C GLY A 18 -5.48 21.27 -14.80
N ARG A 19 -6.78 21.51 -14.77
CA ARG A 19 -7.67 20.79 -13.88
C ARG A 19 -7.57 19.32 -14.29
N SER A 20 -7.02 18.49 -13.42
CA SER A 20 -7.05 17.05 -13.64
C SER A 20 -8.51 16.65 -13.89
N GLN A 21 -8.76 16.02 -15.03
CA GLN A 21 -10.09 15.48 -15.33
C GLN A 21 -10.49 14.50 -14.21
N PRO A 22 -11.75 14.56 -13.72
CA PRO A 22 -12.23 13.59 -12.75
C PRO A 22 -12.00 12.18 -13.28
N TYR A 23 -11.54 11.27 -12.42
CA TYR A 23 -11.34 9.87 -12.81
C TYR A 23 -12.63 9.28 -13.41
N GLN A 24 -12.52 8.77 -14.62
CA GLN A 24 -13.60 8.03 -15.28
C GLN A 24 -13.28 6.53 -15.21
N PRO A 25 -14.11 5.72 -14.53
CA PRO A 25 -13.86 4.29 -14.41
C PRO A 25 -13.97 3.62 -15.78
N THR A 26 -13.06 2.71 -16.08
CA THR A 26 -13.14 1.83 -17.25
C THR A 26 -14.27 0.83 -17.10
N ALA A 27 -14.69 0.19 -18.21
CA ALA A 27 -15.69 -0.89 -18.17
C ALA A 27 -15.26 -2.02 -17.25
N GLU A 28 -13.97 -2.37 -17.24
CA GLU A 28 -13.39 -3.39 -16.37
C GLU A 28 -13.48 -2.99 -14.89
N ASN A 29 -13.24 -1.70 -14.56
CA ASN A 29 -13.37 -1.21 -13.20
C ASN A 29 -14.83 -1.21 -12.73
N LEU A 30 -15.77 -0.82 -13.60
CA LEU A 30 -17.21 -0.90 -13.30
C LEU A 30 -17.65 -2.35 -13.04
N GLN A 31 -17.17 -3.29 -13.85
CA GLN A 31 -17.41 -4.72 -13.61
C GLN A 31 -16.84 -5.16 -12.25
N SER A 32 -15.59 -4.80 -11.93
CA SER A 32 -14.97 -5.13 -10.64
C SER A 32 -15.74 -4.57 -9.45
N ARG A 33 -16.29 -3.36 -9.57
CA ARG A 33 -17.16 -2.77 -8.54
C ARG A 33 -18.45 -3.57 -8.33
N GLN A 34 -19.07 -4.03 -9.43
CA GLN A 34 -20.26 -4.88 -9.34
C GLN A 34 -19.91 -6.21 -8.70
N GLU A 35 -18.86 -6.87 -9.15
CA GLU A 35 -18.37 -8.13 -8.60
C GLU A 35 -18.01 -8.03 -7.12
N PHE A 36 -17.43 -6.92 -6.66
CA PHE A 36 -17.14 -6.69 -5.26
C PHE A 36 -18.43 -6.53 -4.44
N ARG A 37 -19.41 -5.76 -4.94
CA ARG A 37 -20.73 -5.65 -4.30
C ARG A 37 -21.43 -6.99 -4.12
N ASP A 38 -21.31 -7.86 -5.12
CA ASP A 38 -21.95 -9.18 -5.14
C ASP A 38 -21.20 -10.19 -4.25
N SER A 39 -19.92 -9.95 -3.96
CA SER A 39 -19.10 -10.83 -3.15
C SER A 39 -19.52 -10.94 -1.70
N LYS A 40 -20.12 -9.90 -1.12
CA LYS A 40 -20.71 -9.81 0.24
C LYS A 40 -19.81 -10.22 1.40
N PHE A 41 -19.03 -11.30 1.27
CA PHE A 41 -18.22 -11.88 2.32
C PHE A 41 -16.78 -12.09 1.86
N GLY A 42 -15.85 -11.56 2.62
CA GLY A 42 -14.39 -11.74 2.47
C GLY A 42 -13.72 -11.91 3.82
N ILE A 43 -12.49 -12.37 3.80
CA ILE A 43 -11.65 -12.53 4.99
C ILE A 43 -10.54 -11.48 4.95
N PHE A 44 -10.39 -10.75 6.04
CA PHE A 44 -9.28 -9.82 6.25
C PHE A 44 -8.21 -10.50 7.11
N LEU A 45 -6.98 -10.60 6.62
CA LEU A 45 -5.87 -11.23 7.30
C LEU A 45 -4.86 -10.17 7.72
N HIS A 46 -4.81 -9.88 9.02
CA HIS A 46 -3.72 -9.12 9.62
C HIS A 46 -2.61 -10.08 10.03
N TRP A 47 -1.47 -9.98 9.36
CA TRP A 47 -0.32 -10.82 9.65
C TRP A 47 0.99 -10.07 9.40
N GLY A 48 1.84 -10.02 10.43
CA GLY A 48 3.11 -9.32 10.45
C GLY A 48 3.91 -9.69 11.70
N LEU A 49 4.98 -8.97 11.99
CA LEU A 49 5.82 -9.22 13.16
C LEU A 49 5.05 -9.06 14.48
N TYR A 50 4.06 -8.18 14.52
CA TYR A 50 3.19 -7.96 15.68
C TYR A 50 2.51 -9.24 16.17
N CYS A 51 2.28 -10.21 15.29
CA CYS A 51 1.68 -11.48 15.69
C CYS A 51 2.55 -12.29 16.67
N MET A 52 3.86 -12.04 16.69
CA MET A 52 4.77 -12.69 17.63
C MET A 52 4.56 -12.23 19.07
N LEU A 53 4.05 -11.02 19.25
CA LEU A 53 3.81 -10.42 20.57
C LEU A 53 2.40 -10.69 21.11
N ALA A 54 1.48 -11.17 20.25
CA ALA A 54 0.10 -11.51 20.57
C ALA A 54 -0.72 -10.38 21.25
N THR A 55 -0.36 -9.11 21.00
CA THR A 55 -0.98 -7.92 21.61
C THR A 55 -1.62 -6.98 20.58
N GLY A 56 -1.74 -7.44 19.34
CA GLY A 56 -2.35 -6.69 18.23
C GLY A 56 -1.34 -5.94 17.36
N GLU A 57 -1.81 -5.50 16.22
CA GLU A 57 -1.00 -4.86 15.16
C GLU A 57 -0.51 -3.46 15.55
N TRP A 58 -1.10 -2.86 16.57
CA TRP A 58 -0.71 -1.56 17.13
C TRP A 58 0.30 -1.64 18.26
N THR A 59 0.78 -2.84 18.59
CA THR A 59 1.64 -3.08 19.75
C THR A 59 2.88 -2.20 19.79
N MET A 60 3.49 -1.91 18.64
CA MET A 60 4.68 -1.08 18.54
C MET A 60 4.43 0.33 19.08
N THR A 61 3.37 1.00 18.64
CA THR A 61 3.04 2.37 19.09
C THR A 61 2.38 2.40 20.45
N ASN A 62 1.47 1.45 20.77
CA ASN A 62 0.75 1.43 22.03
C ASN A 62 1.66 1.19 23.23
N ASN A 63 2.75 0.46 23.05
CA ASN A 63 3.72 0.14 24.09
C ASN A 63 5.01 0.97 23.97
N ASN A 64 5.07 1.95 23.06
CA ASN A 64 6.25 2.78 22.79
C ASN A 64 7.53 1.94 22.56
N LEU A 65 7.41 0.84 21.82
CA LEU A 65 8.53 -0.03 21.54
C LEU A 65 9.49 0.69 20.57
N ASN A 66 10.78 0.70 20.91
CA ASN A 66 11.78 1.31 20.06
C ASN A 66 11.77 0.63 18.67
N TYR A 67 11.70 1.42 17.60
CA TYR A 67 11.52 0.93 16.23
C TYR A 67 12.65 -0.01 15.76
N LYS A 68 13.90 0.23 16.17
CA LYS A 68 15.04 -0.65 15.85
C LYS A 68 15.02 -1.93 16.65
N GLU A 69 14.65 -1.87 17.93
CA GLU A 69 14.50 -3.06 18.78
C GLU A 69 13.33 -3.94 18.32
N TYR A 70 12.21 -3.30 17.98
CA TYR A 70 11.06 -3.99 17.40
C TYR A 70 11.42 -4.73 16.10
N ALA A 71 12.18 -4.08 15.22
CA ALA A 71 12.59 -4.67 13.95
C ALA A 71 13.42 -5.97 14.12
N LYS A 72 14.09 -6.17 15.27
CA LYS A 72 14.82 -7.40 15.57
C LYS A 72 13.91 -8.63 15.67
N LEU A 73 12.61 -8.45 15.88
CA LEU A 73 11.63 -9.54 15.84
C LEU A 73 11.69 -10.32 14.53
N ALA A 74 12.05 -9.67 13.43
CA ALA A 74 12.20 -10.32 12.13
C ALA A 74 13.18 -11.51 12.19
N GLY A 75 14.25 -11.41 12.96
CA GLY A 75 15.23 -12.50 13.15
C GLY A 75 14.67 -13.76 13.79
N GLY A 76 13.53 -13.66 14.49
CA GLY A 76 12.81 -14.79 15.09
C GLY A 76 11.54 -15.20 14.34
N PHE A 77 11.17 -14.48 13.27
CA PHE A 77 9.94 -14.74 12.55
C PHE A 77 10.09 -15.95 11.61
N TYR A 78 9.61 -17.09 12.07
CA TYR A 78 9.69 -18.36 11.33
C TYR A 78 8.36 -19.13 11.33
N PRO A 79 7.39 -18.74 10.50
CA PRO A 79 6.06 -19.34 10.46
C PRO A 79 6.07 -20.71 9.75
N SER A 80 6.70 -21.73 10.36
CA SER A 80 6.92 -23.08 9.80
C SER A 80 5.66 -23.79 9.34
N ARG A 81 4.49 -23.41 9.89
CA ARG A 81 3.19 -24.03 9.55
C ARG A 81 2.45 -23.30 8.42
N PHE A 82 3.01 -22.22 7.89
CA PHE A 82 2.37 -21.51 6.78
C PHE A 82 2.25 -22.41 5.55
N ASN A 83 1.04 -22.47 5.02
CA ASN A 83 0.72 -23.21 3.81
C ASN A 83 -0.41 -22.49 3.08
N ALA A 84 -0.05 -21.77 2.03
CA ALA A 84 -0.99 -20.94 1.25
C ALA A 84 -2.17 -21.75 0.69
N ALA A 85 -1.91 -22.95 0.17
CA ALA A 85 -2.95 -23.81 -0.39
C ALA A 85 -4.02 -24.18 0.65
N LYS A 86 -3.59 -24.54 1.87
CA LYS A 86 -4.51 -24.86 2.98
C LYS A 86 -5.28 -23.63 3.44
N TRP A 87 -4.62 -22.48 3.53
CA TRP A 87 -5.27 -21.23 3.95
C TRP A 87 -6.37 -20.85 2.95
N VAL A 88 -6.04 -20.80 1.65
CA VAL A 88 -7.00 -20.42 0.63
C VAL A 88 -8.15 -21.43 0.54
N ALA A 89 -7.86 -22.73 0.67
CA ALA A 89 -8.90 -23.77 0.67
C ALA A 89 -9.87 -23.60 1.85
N ALA A 90 -9.37 -23.36 3.06
CA ALA A 90 -10.20 -23.13 4.25
C ALA A 90 -11.06 -21.87 4.11
N ILE A 91 -10.46 -20.77 3.59
CA ILE A 91 -11.17 -19.51 3.34
C ILE A 91 -12.26 -19.70 2.28
N LYS A 92 -11.97 -20.41 1.19
CA LYS A 92 -12.96 -20.75 0.17
C LYS A 92 -14.10 -21.59 0.74
N ALA A 93 -13.78 -22.57 1.57
CA ALA A 93 -14.77 -23.44 2.22
C ALA A 93 -15.69 -22.68 3.18
N SER A 94 -15.23 -21.54 3.77
CA SER A 94 -16.08 -20.66 4.56
C SER A 94 -17.13 -19.89 3.77
N GLY A 95 -17.07 -19.93 2.43
CA GLY A 95 -17.95 -19.17 1.53
C GLY A 95 -17.40 -17.79 1.14
N ALA A 96 -16.24 -17.39 1.65
CA ALA A 96 -15.62 -16.11 1.30
C ALA A 96 -15.24 -16.06 -0.19
N LYS A 97 -15.34 -14.87 -0.77
CA LYS A 97 -15.10 -14.62 -2.20
C LYS A 97 -13.78 -13.89 -2.46
N TYR A 98 -13.21 -13.28 -1.43
CA TYR A 98 -11.94 -12.59 -1.50
C TYR A 98 -11.19 -12.66 -0.17
N ILE A 99 -9.90 -12.43 -0.25
CA ILE A 99 -9.00 -12.23 0.90
C ILE A 99 -8.46 -10.80 0.78
N CYS A 100 -8.46 -10.05 1.88
CA CYS A 100 -7.66 -8.83 2.02
C CYS A 100 -6.47 -9.14 2.93
N PHE A 101 -5.25 -9.02 2.43
CA PHE A 101 -4.04 -9.38 3.14
C PHE A 101 -3.18 -8.15 3.43
N THR A 102 -2.68 -8.02 4.65
CA THR A 102 -1.75 -6.94 5.01
C THR A 102 -0.39 -7.14 4.34
N SER A 103 -0.21 -6.58 3.14
CA SER A 103 1.07 -6.65 2.44
C SER A 103 2.16 -5.86 3.17
N ARG A 104 1.78 -4.72 3.79
CA ARG A 104 2.63 -3.92 4.67
C ARG A 104 1.75 -3.13 5.63
N HIS A 105 1.91 -3.33 6.94
CA HIS A 105 1.19 -2.59 7.99
C HIS A 105 2.02 -1.41 8.51
N HIS A 106 1.50 -0.63 9.45
CA HIS A 106 2.14 0.57 10.01
C HIS A 106 3.54 0.34 10.61
N GLU A 107 3.84 -0.88 11.04
CA GLU A 107 5.17 -1.27 11.53
C GLU A 107 6.27 -1.22 10.46
N GLY A 108 5.91 -1.00 9.20
CA GLY A 108 6.82 -0.87 8.06
C GLY A 108 7.35 -2.19 7.50
N PHE A 109 7.03 -3.33 8.12
CA PHE A 109 7.48 -4.65 7.68
C PHE A 109 6.69 -5.13 6.47
N SER A 110 7.40 -5.48 5.38
CA SER A 110 6.79 -5.98 4.15
C SER A 110 6.65 -7.50 4.18
N MET A 111 5.41 -8.00 4.07
CA MET A 111 5.09 -9.43 4.02
C MET A 111 5.26 -10.03 2.60
N PHE A 112 6.07 -9.37 1.77
CA PHE A 112 6.43 -9.77 0.41
C PHE A 112 7.88 -9.38 0.12
N HIS A 113 8.48 -10.00 -0.88
CA HIS A 113 9.82 -9.64 -1.32
C HIS A 113 9.79 -8.32 -2.10
N THR A 114 10.49 -7.33 -1.58
CA THR A 114 10.64 -6.01 -2.21
C THR A 114 12.11 -5.64 -2.36
N ARG A 115 12.48 -5.05 -3.48
CA ARG A 115 13.84 -4.54 -3.74
C ARG A 115 14.10 -3.19 -3.08
N TYR A 116 13.08 -2.59 -2.49
CA TYR A 116 13.14 -1.21 -1.97
C TYR A 116 13.32 -1.14 -0.46
N SER A 117 13.38 -2.29 0.21
CA SER A 117 13.64 -2.37 1.65
C SER A 117 14.07 -3.78 2.03
N ASP A 118 15.17 -3.92 2.78
CA ASP A 118 15.58 -5.21 3.35
C ASP A 118 14.68 -5.61 4.54
N TYR A 119 13.84 -4.70 5.04
CA TYR A 119 12.89 -4.98 6.12
C TYR A 119 11.63 -5.66 5.56
N ASN A 120 11.85 -6.88 5.06
CA ASN A 120 10.83 -7.71 4.46
C ASN A 120 10.98 -9.19 4.87
N ILE A 121 9.93 -9.97 4.66
CA ILE A 121 9.86 -11.37 5.11
C ILE A 121 10.93 -12.28 4.49
N VAL A 122 11.43 -11.97 3.31
CA VAL A 122 12.44 -12.79 2.62
C VAL A 122 13.84 -12.45 3.13
N ASP A 123 14.18 -11.17 3.20
CA ASP A 123 15.54 -10.74 3.49
C ASP A 123 15.83 -10.66 5.00
N ALA A 124 14.87 -10.18 5.80
CA ALA A 124 15.06 -9.95 7.24
C ALA A 124 14.78 -11.18 8.10
N THR A 125 14.17 -12.25 7.56
CA THR A 125 13.77 -13.40 8.39
C THR A 125 14.51 -14.68 8.01
N PRO A 126 14.65 -15.63 8.95
CA PRO A 126 15.18 -16.96 8.62
C PRO A 126 14.21 -17.79 7.77
N PHE A 127 12.96 -17.35 7.61
CA PHE A 127 11.95 -18.07 6.83
C PHE A 127 12.19 -18.00 5.31
N ARG A 128 12.69 -16.87 4.81
CA ARG A 128 13.16 -16.65 3.43
C ARG A 128 12.18 -17.06 2.32
N ARG A 129 10.87 -16.97 2.58
CA ARG A 129 9.83 -17.26 1.61
C ARG A 129 8.95 -16.04 1.42
N ASP A 130 8.55 -15.77 0.17
CA ASP A 130 7.58 -14.73 -0.16
C ASP A 130 6.16 -15.27 0.05
N VAL A 131 5.62 -15.05 1.24
CA VAL A 131 4.29 -15.55 1.62
C VAL A 131 3.18 -14.93 0.79
N LEU A 132 3.34 -13.68 0.37
CA LEU A 132 2.35 -13.02 -0.48
C LEU A 132 2.35 -13.62 -1.89
N LYS A 133 3.51 -13.95 -2.44
CA LYS A 133 3.59 -14.63 -3.74
C LYS A 133 2.89 -15.97 -3.70
N GLU A 134 3.18 -16.78 -2.68
CA GLU A 134 2.54 -18.08 -2.52
C GLU A 134 1.03 -17.96 -2.32
N LEU A 135 0.58 -16.98 -1.54
CA LEU A 135 -0.85 -16.72 -1.32
C LEU A 135 -1.53 -16.25 -2.62
N ALA A 136 -0.88 -15.37 -3.39
CA ALA A 136 -1.41 -14.87 -4.66
C ALA A 136 -1.59 -16.02 -5.67
N ASP A 137 -0.58 -16.87 -5.82
CA ASP A 137 -0.62 -18.00 -6.74
C ASP A 137 -1.78 -18.97 -6.37
N GLU A 138 -1.95 -19.27 -5.09
CA GLU A 138 -3.05 -20.14 -4.64
C GLU A 138 -4.42 -19.46 -4.73
N CYS A 139 -4.52 -18.16 -4.50
CA CYS A 139 -5.75 -17.40 -4.71
C CYS A 139 -6.19 -17.49 -6.18
N HIS A 140 -5.28 -17.24 -7.12
CA HIS A 140 -5.57 -17.33 -8.55
C HIS A 140 -5.96 -18.75 -8.98
N LYS A 141 -5.24 -19.76 -8.52
CA LYS A 141 -5.49 -21.17 -8.80
C LYS A 141 -6.85 -21.64 -8.28
N GLN A 142 -7.25 -21.19 -7.10
CA GLN A 142 -8.49 -21.62 -6.45
C GLN A 142 -9.69 -20.70 -6.73
N GLY A 143 -9.50 -19.60 -7.48
CA GLY A 143 -10.54 -18.67 -7.88
C GLY A 143 -11.04 -17.77 -6.74
N ILE A 144 -10.16 -17.44 -5.77
CA ILE A 144 -10.39 -16.44 -4.73
C ILE A 144 -9.74 -15.13 -5.15
N ARG A 145 -10.43 -13.99 -5.01
CA ARG A 145 -9.82 -12.70 -5.32
C ARG A 145 -8.86 -12.28 -4.20
N LEU A 146 -7.69 -11.78 -4.61
CA LEU A 146 -6.73 -11.21 -3.67
C LEU A 146 -6.85 -9.68 -3.67
N HIS A 147 -7.12 -9.12 -2.49
CA HIS A 147 -7.03 -7.71 -2.19
C HIS A 147 -5.83 -7.48 -1.27
N LEU A 148 -5.18 -6.35 -1.38
CA LEU A 148 -4.02 -6.01 -0.57
C LEU A 148 -4.33 -4.78 0.29
N TYR A 149 -4.12 -4.91 1.59
CA TYR A 149 -4.00 -3.77 2.47
C TYR A 149 -2.58 -3.20 2.36
N TYR A 150 -2.47 -1.90 2.29
CA TYR A 150 -1.20 -1.19 2.24
C TYR A 150 -1.26 0.10 3.07
N SER A 151 -0.37 0.23 4.05
CA SER A 151 -0.33 1.38 4.95
C SER A 151 0.37 2.58 4.32
N HIS A 152 -0.21 3.78 4.46
CA HIS A 152 0.47 5.04 4.25
C HIS A 152 1.39 5.41 5.43
N ILE A 153 1.06 4.94 6.65
CA ILE A 153 1.89 5.14 7.84
C ILE A 153 3.07 4.17 7.80
N ASP A 154 4.21 4.62 8.29
CA ASP A 154 5.37 3.79 8.54
C ASP A 154 6.06 4.24 9.83
N TRP A 155 6.06 3.37 10.83
CA TRP A 155 6.73 3.65 12.11
C TRP A 155 8.21 3.23 12.14
N TYR A 156 8.72 2.67 11.04
CA TYR A 156 10.10 2.19 10.94
C TYR A 156 10.96 3.09 10.06
N ARG A 157 10.50 3.49 8.88
CA ARG A 157 11.30 4.28 7.95
C ARG A 157 11.50 5.71 8.45
N GLU A 158 12.76 6.14 8.46
CA GLU A 158 13.14 7.47 8.99
C GLU A 158 12.74 8.63 8.07
N ASP A 159 12.46 8.35 6.77
CA ASP A 159 11.96 9.34 5.80
C ASP A 159 10.43 9.39 5.71
N ALA A 160 9.71 8.53 6.42
CA ALA A 160 8.27 8.57 6.47
C ALA A 160 7.77 9.76 7.31
N PRO A 161 6.72 10.49 6.87
CA PRO A 161 6.17 11.61 7.63
C PRO A 161 5.67 11.13 8.99
N GLN A 162 5.92 11.94 10.03
CA GLN A 162 5.43 11.64 11.37
C GLN A 162 4.07 12.29 11.57
N GLY A 163 3.07 11.46 11.84
CA GLY A 163 1.71 11.89 12.12
C GLY A 163 1.37 11.88 13.60
N ARG A 164 0.15 11.45 13.93
CA ARG A 164 -0.34 11.31 15.31
C ARG A 164 0.20 10.09 16.02
N THR A 165 0.56 9.05 15.27
CA THR A 165 0.97 7.74 15.78
C THR A 165 2.48 7.51 15.63
N GLY A 166 3.01 6.49 16.31
CA GLY A 166 4.43 6.13 16.24
C GLY A 166 5.40 7.07 16.93
N ARG A 167 4.92 8.13 17.60
CA ARG A 167 5.79 9.17 18.21
C ARG A 167 6.65 8.64 19.36
N GLY A 168 6.15 7.68 20.14
CA GLY A 168 6.88 7.09 21.26
C GLY A 168 7.87 5.99 20.87
N THR A 169 8.02 5.68 19.59
CA THR A 169 8.88 4.58 19.12
C THR A 169 10.37 4.93 19.04
N GLY A 170 10.73 6.19 19.27
CA GLY A 170 12.10 6.67 19.14
C GLY A 170 12.59 6.83 17.70
N ARG A 171 11.69 6.70 16.72
CA ARG A 171 12.00 7.02 15.33
C ARG A 171 12.23 8.54 15.20
N PRO A 172 13.28 8.99 14.51
CA PRO A 172 13.48 10.41 14.25
C PRO A 172 12.28 11.02 13.51
N ASP A 173 11.96 12.26 13.84
CA ASP A 173 10.99 13.03 13.07
C ASP A 173 11.68 13.56 11.80
N PRO A 174 11.28 13.14 10.60
CA PRO A 174 11.91 13.61 9.39
C PRO A 174 11.63 15.10 9.20
N SER A 175 12.69 15.89 9.08
CA SER A 175 12.57 17.29 8.75
C SER A 175 12.44 17.45 7.24
N GLY A 176 11.22 17.67 6.71
CA GLY A 176 11.07 18.25 5.39
C GLY A 176 10.60 17.30 4.30
N ASP A 177 11.46 16.96 3.33
CA ASP A 177 11.06 16.32 2.09
C ASP A 177 10.78 14.82 2.26
N TRP A 178 9.50 14.43 2.21
CA TRP A 178 9.07 13.04 2.24
C TRP A 178 8.90 12.41 0.83
N ASN A 179 9.38 13.08 -0.23
CA ASN A 179 9.32 12.56 -1.59
C ASN A 179 10.02 11.20 -1.73
N SER A 180 11.06 10.94 -0.95
CA SER A 180 11.74 9.65 -0.94
C SER A 180 10.82 8.53 -0.42
N TYR A 181 10.03 8.81 0.63
CA TYR A 181 9.04 7.88 1.14
C TYR A 181 7.89 7.66 0.14
N TYR A 182 7.44 8.74 -0.50
CA TYR A 182 6.41 8.65 -1.54
C TYR A 182 6.88 7.81 -2.74
N ALA A 183 8.11 8.02 -3.20
CA ALA A 183 8.73 7.21 -4.24
C ALA A 183 8.84 5.74 -3.81
N PHE A 184 9.23 5.47 -2.57
CA PHE A 184 9.28 4.12 -2.01
C PHE A 184 7.92 3.43 -2.06
N MET A 185 6.85 4.09 -1.60
CA MET A 185 5.49 3.54 -1.66
C MET A 185 5.07 3.23 -3.10
N ASN A 186 5.31 4.15 -4.03
CA ASN A 186 4.95 3.97 -5.45
C ASN A 186 5.73 2.82 -6.10
N ASN A 187 6.99 2.66 -5.73
CA ASN A 187 7.82 1.54 -6.19
C ASN A 187 7.30 0.20 -5.66
N GLN A 188 6.96 0.11 -4.38
CA GLN A 188 6.35 -1.10 -3.81
C GLN A 188 4.97 -1.39 -4.42
N LEU A 189 4.13 -0.39 -4.63
CA LEU A 189 2.84 -0.55 -5.33
C LEU A 189 3.04 -1.07 -6.75
N THR A 190 4.09 -0.60 -7.44
CA THR A 190 4.44 -1.12 -8.77
C THR A 190 4.84 -2.59 -8.70
N GLU A 191 5.67 -3.01 -7.74
CA GLU A 191 6.01 -4.42 -7.55
C GLU A 191 4.78 -5.28 -7.29
N LEU A 192 3.91 -4.83 -6.37
CA LEU A 192 2.68 -5.56 -6.01
C LEU A 192 1.73 -5.71 -7.19
N LEU A 193 1.58 -4.68 -8.02
CA LEU A 193 0.66 -4.68 -9.15
C LEU A 193 1.23 -5.33 -10.43
N THR A 194 2.54 -5.62 -10.47
CA THR A 194 3.17 -6.25 -11.65
C THR A 194 3.72 -7.65 -11.38
N GLY A 195 4.03 -7.97 -10.12
CA GLY A 195 4.69 -9.23 -9.75
C GLY A 195 3.76 -10.31 -9.16
N TYR A 196 2.56 -9.94 -8.72
CA TYR A 196 1.68 -10.81 -7.94
C TYR A 196 0.38 -11.18 -8.68
N GLY A 197 0.35 -11.01 -10.00
CA GLY A 197 -0.81 -11.32 -10.85
C GLY A 197 -1.93 -10.29 -10.68
N LYS A 198 -3.19 -10.73 -10.90
CA LYS A 198 -4.35 -9.85 -10.80
C LYS A 198 -4.67 -9.53 -9.35
N ILE A 199 -4.62 -8.24 -9.01
CA ILE A 199 -5.00 -7.71 -7.71
C ILE A 199 -6.41 -7.11 -7.79
N GLY A 200 -7.33 -7.59 -6.94
CA GLY A 200 -8.72 -7.14 -6.95
C GLY A 200 -8.91 -5.75 -6.36
N ALA A 201 -8.15 -5.40 -5.32
CA ALA A 201 -8.18 -4.09 -4.71
C ALA A 201 -6.88 -3.77 -3.98
N ILE A 202 -6.54 -2.49 -3.88
CA ILE A 202 -5.64 -1.93 -2.87
C ILE A 202 -6.50 -1.22 -1.83
N TRP A 203 -6.38 -1.63 -0.57
CA TRP A 203 -6.98 -0.97 0.58
C TRP A 203 -5.90 -0.17 1.29
N PHE A 204 -5.91 1.13 1.11
CA PHE A 204 -5.06 2.04 1.85
C PHE A 204 -5.57 2.30 3.26
N ASP A 205 -4.64 2.52 4.17
CA ASP A 205 -4.92 2.91 5.54
C ASP A 205 -3.89 3.94 6.03
N GLY A 206 -4.32 4.79 6.98
CA GLY A 206 -3.41 5.69 7.64
C GLY A 206 -3.44 7.14 7.15
N TRP A 207 -4.28 7.50 6.17
CA TRP A 207 -4.40 8.89 5.72
C TRP A 207 -4.79 9.83 6.89
N TRP A 208 -5.60 9.37 7.79
CA TRP A 208 -6.07 10.07 8.99
C TRP A 208 -4.96 10.42 9.99
N ASP A 209 -3.78 9.81 9.87
CA ASP A 209 -2.65 10.11 10.78
C ASP A 209 -2.13 11.54 10.61
N GLN A 210 -2.42 12.16 9.47
CA GLN A 210 -2.08 13.55 9.14
C GLN A 210 -3.29 14.52 9.19
N ASP A 211 -4.44 14.11 9.71
CA ASP A 211 -5.69 14.90 9.71
C ASP A 211 -5.58 16.23 10.50
N ARG A 212 -4.61 16.33 11.41
CA ARG A 212 -4.29 17.55 12.17
C ARG A 212 -3.24 18.42 11.51
N ASN A 213 -2.74 18.04 10.35
CA ASN A 213 -1.77 18.80 9.57
C ASN A 213 -2.40 19.27 8.25
N PRO A 214 -3.08 20.42 8.23
CA PRO A 214 -3.85 20.88 7.06
C PRO A 214 -2.98 21.19 5.83
N GLY A 215 -1.67 21.34 5.99
CA GLY A 215 -0.72 21.54 4.90
C GLY A 215 -0.17 20.25 4.30
N PHE A 216 -0.52 19.09 4.86
CA PHE A 216 0.01 17.81 4.40
C PHE A 216 -0.83 17.24 3.25
N ASP A 217 -0.14 16.78 2.19
CA ASP A 217 -0.77 16.12 1.05
C ASP A 217 -0.14 14.74 0.82
N TRP A 218 -0.95 13.69 0.94
CA TRP A 218 -0.56 12.31 0.62
C TRP A 218 -0.36 12.07 -0.88
N GLN A 219 -0.66 13.05 -1.74
CA GLN A 219 -0.58 12.93 -3.20
C GLN A 219 -1.38 11.73 -3.75
N LEU A 220 -2.51 11.43 -3.11
CA LEU A 220 -3.36 10.28 -3.45
C LEU A 220 -3.75 10.20 -4.94
N PRO A 221 -4.07 11.33 -5.63
CA PRO A 221 -4.41 11.27 -7.05
C PRO A 221 -3.31 10.62 -7.91
N GLY A 222 -2.04 10.90 -7.60
CA GLY A 222 -0.90 10.30 -8.30
C GLY A 222 -0.78 8.79 -8.06
N GLN A 223 -0.98 8.34 -6.82
CA GLN A 223 -0.99 6.91 -6.47
C GLN A 223 -2.16 6.18 -7.12
N TYR A 224 -3.35 6.77 -7.11
CA TYR A 224 -4.53 6.17 -7.74
C TYR A 224 -4.36 6.05 -9.26
N ALA A 225 -3.79 7.08 -9.90
CA ALA A 225 -3.47 7.04 -11.31
C ALA A 225 -2.43 5.94 -11.64
N LEU A 226 -1.43 5.75 -10.78
CA LEU A 226 -0.44 4.66 -10.89
C LEU A 226 -1.14 3.29 -10.87
N ILE A 227 -2.00 3.06 -9.89
CA ILE A 227 -2.73 1.79 -9.72
C ILE A 227 -3.58 1.51 -10.96
N HIS A 228 -4.39 2.47 -11.38
CA HIS A 228 -5.28 2.27 -12.53
C HIS A 228 -4.54 2.15 -13.86
N ARG A 229 -3.35 2.74 -13.99
CA ARG A 229 -2.48 2.55 -15.17
C ARG A 229 -1.93 1.14 -15.23
N LEU A 230 -1.54 0.56 -14.08
CA LEU A 230 -0.96 -0.77 -14.01
C LEU A 230 -2.03 -1.88 -14.06
N GLN A 231 -3.14 -1.69 -13.37
CA GLN A 231 -4.27 -2.60 -13.35
C GLN A 231 -5.60 -1.82 -13.37
N PRO A 232 -6.18 -1.52 -14.55
CA PRO A 232 -7.40 -0.70 -14.65
C PRO A 232 -8.60 -1.26 -13.88
N ALA A 233 -8.68 -2.57 -13.75
CA ALA A 233 -9.74 -3.27 -13.00
C ALA A 233 -9.58 -3.20 -11.47
N CYS A 234 -8.39 -2.85 -10.97
CA CYS A 234 -8.11 -2.82 -9.53
C CYS A 234 -8.97 -1.76 -8.83
N LEU A 235 -9.63 -2.16 -7.75
CA LEU A 235 -10.38 -1.24 -6.90
C LEU A 235 -9.43 -0.55 -5.92
N ILE A 236 -9.83 0.64 -5.48
CA ILE A 236 -9.09 1.39 -4.46
C ILE A 236 -10.05 1.72 -3.32
N GLY A 237 -9.68 1.32 -2.11
CA GLY A 237 -10.33 1.71 -0.86
C GLY A 237 -9.37 2.54 -0.01
N ASN A 238 -9.93 3.41 0.82
CA ASN A 238 -9.15 4.18 1.79
C ASN A 238 -9.94 4.23 3.11
N ASN A 239 -9.24 4.02 4.22
CA ASN A 239 -9.83 4.01 5.56
C ASN A 239 -9.56 5.32 6.28
#